data_bbc37c952c5017eb77c7736c0ecfdea1
#
_entry.id   bbc37c952c5017eb77c7736c0ecfdea1
#
_cell.length_a   1.000
_cell.length_b   1.000
_cell.length_c   1.000
_cell.angle_alpha   90.00
_cell.angle_beta   90.00
_cell.angle_gamma   90.00
#
_symmetry.space_group_name_H-M   'P 1'
#
loop_
_entity.id
_entity.type
_entity.pdbx_description
1 polymer ?
#
loop_
_entity_poly.entity_id
_entity_poly.type
_entity_poly.pdbx_seq_one_letter_code
_entity_poly.pdbx_strand_id
1 'polypeptide(L)'
;MAKSERYQLAQDRKGVTWDLLMYIPTVSGLAIGAAFFWYQPNHALAYLLFFLACFFFYQGIHRALGRLMLLPSAPVALDVNKQRVLLELKNGRFVELVKNVRYFSDYAGKSFGLTGMDASGARRQYVFHRGQFTEHADYQKLGGVLKVFA
;
A
#
# COMPACT_ATOMS: atom_id res chain seq x y z
N MET A 1 20.28 -25.50 4.25
CA MET A 1 20.06 -24.07 4.48
C MET A 1 19.04 -23.55 3.50
N ALA A 2 17.97 -22.99 4.02
CA ALA A 2 17.02 -22.26 3.17
C ALA A 2 17.70 -20.99 2.68
N LYS A 3 17.87 -20.83 1.38
CA LYS A 3 18.40 -19.61 0.80
C LYS A 3 17.33 -18.51 0.90
N SER A 4 17.69 -17.38 1.48
CA SER A 4 16.84 -16.20 1.42
C SER A 4 16.84 -15.65 -0.01
N GLU A 5 15.67 -15.27 -0.51
CA GLU A 5 15.54 -14.66 -1.82
C GLU A 5 15.25 -13.17 -1.65
N ARG A 6 16.04 -12.34 -2.30
CA ARG A 6 15.90 -10.90 -2.23
C ARG A 6 15.14 -10.38 -3.45
N TYR A 7 14.10 -9.59 -3.19
CA TYR A 7 13.30 -8.94 -4.20
C TYR A 7 13.41 -7.43 -4.02
N GLN A 8 13.80 -6.73 -5.07
CA GLN A 8 13.80 -5.27 -5.06
C GLN A 8 12.48 -4.72 -5.57
N LEU A 9 11.98 -3.69 -4.89
CA LEU A 9 10.74 -3.02 -5.26
C LEU A 9 11.04 -1.77 -6.08
N ALA A 10 10.17 -1.49 -7.04
CA ALA A 10 10.23 -0.31 -7.89
C ALA A 10 9.00 0.57 -7.65
N GLN A 11 9.06 1.83 -8.06
CA GLN A 11 7.91 2.73 -7.97
C GLN A 11 6.80 2.27 -8.92
N ASP A 12 5.58 2.17 -8.40
CA ASP A 12 4.40 1.78 -9.18
C ASP A 12 3.76 3.00 -9.82
N ARG A 13 4.39 3.52 -10.88
CA ARG A 13 3.92 4.71 -11.59
C ARG A 13 2.60 4.48 -12.33
N LYS A 14 2.43 3.29 -12.91
CA LYS A 14 1.18 2.95 -13.60
C LYS A 14 0.01 2.88 -12.64
N GLY A 15 0.22 2.27 -11.46
CA GLY A 15 -0.81 2.19 -10.43
C GLY A 15 -1.20 3.57 -9.92
N VAL A 16 -0.22 4.47 -9.73
CA VAL A 16 -0.48 5.85 -9.32
C VAL A 16 -1.29 6.59 -10.39
N THR A 17 -0.97 6.42 -11.67
CA THR A 17 -1.72 7.03 -12.76
C THR A 17 -3.19 6.59 -12.74
N TRP A 18 -3.44 5.29 -12.56
CA TRP A 18 -4.81 4.76 -12.44
C TRP A 18 -5.52 5.28 -11.20
N ASP A 19 -4.83 5.35 -10.06
CA ASP A 19 -5.40 5.93 -8.84
C ASP A 19 -5.79 7.39 -9.04
N LEU A 20 -4.94 8.18 -9.66
CA LEU A 20 -5.22 9.58 -9.95
C LEU A 20 -6.42 9.73 -10.88
N LEU A 21 -6.53 8.87 -11.90
CA LEU A 21 -7.68 8.88 -12.80
C LEU A 21 -9.00 8.56 -12.09
N MET A 22 -8.95 7.78 -11.00
CA MET A 22 -10.13 7.49 -10.19
C MET A 22 -10.42 8.58 -9.16
N TYR A 23 -9.38 9.04 -8.46
CA TYR A 23 -9.56 9.97 -7.33
C TYR A 23 -9.79 11.41 -7.77
N ILE A 24 -9.11 11.88 -8.82
CA ILE A 24 -9.26 13.28 -9.27
C ILE A 24 -10.70 13.60 -9.67
N PRO A 25 -11.39 12.83 -10.54
CA PRO A 25 -12.79 13.10 -10.86
C PRO A 25 -13.71 12.99 -9.64
N THR A 26 -13.48 12.02 -8.77
CA THR A 26 -14.31 11.79 -7.57
C THR A 26 -14.19 12.98 -6.62
N VAL A 27 -12.97 13.39 -6.28
CA VAL A 27 -12.72 14.52 -5.37
C VAL A 27 -13.24 15.81 -5.99
N SER A 28 -13.00 16.02 -7.29
CA SER A 28 -13.47 17.22 -8.00
C SER A 28 -15.00 17.29 -8.01
N GLY A 29 -15.68 16.18 -8.29
CA GLY A 29 -17.14 16.10 -8.28
C GLY A 29 -17.72 16.39 -6.90
N LEU A 30 -17.13 15.83 -5.85
CA LEU A 30 -17.54 16.09 -4.47
C LEU A 30 -17.31 17.54 -4.07
N ALA A 31 -16.18 18.14 -4.44
CA ALA A 31 -15.89 19.54 -4.14
C ALA A 31 -16.83 20.50 -4.85
N ILE A 32 -17.13 20.24 -6.13
CA ILE A 32 -18.09 21.04 -6.91
C ILE A 32 -19.48 20.90 -6.30
N GLY A 33 -19.90 19.69 -5.94
CA GLY A 33 -21.18 19.46 -5.25
C GLY A 33 -21.25 20.18 -3.93
N ALA A 34 -20.18 20.17 -3.14
CA ALA A 34 -20.12 20.90 -1.87
C ALA A 34 -20.27 22.40 -2.09
N ALA A 35 -19.59 22.97 -3.10
CA ALA A 35 -19.72 24.40 -3.44
C ALA A 35 -21.14 24.74 -3.89
N PHE A 36 -21.75 23.88 -4.71
CA PHE A 36 -23.13 24.07 -5.16
C PHE A 36 -24.12 24.10 -4.00
N PHE A 37 -24.03 23.10 -3.09
CA PHE A 37 -24.95 22.99 -1.95
C PHE A 37 -24.65 24.02 -0.86
N TRP A 38 -23.48 24.64 -0.85
CA TRP A 38 -23.16 25.73 0.07
C TRP A 38 -24.09 26.93 -0.12
N TYR A 39 -24.48 27.19 -1.36
CA TYR A 39 -25.39 28.29 -1.69
C TYR A 39 -26.89 27.91 -1.55
N GLN A 40 -27.17 26.66 -1.18
CA GLN A 40 -28.53 26.20 -0.91
C GLN A 40 -28.86 26.40 0.58
N PRO A 41 -30.19 26.41 0.95
CA PRO A 41 -30.59 26.58 2.36
C PRO A 41 -30.06 25.45 3.26
N ASN A 42 -29.88 24.23 2.74
CA ASN A 42 -29.42 23.10 3.52
C ASN A 42 -27.91 22.92 3.42
N HIS A 43 -27.19 23.55 4.35
CA HIS A 43 -25.73 23.45 4.40
C HIS A 43 -25.20 22.11 4.89
N ALA A 44 -26.04 21.29 5.52
CA ALA A 44 -25.61 19.98 6.04
C ALA A 44 -25.07 19.09 4.92
N LEU A 45 -25.71 19.11 3.75
CA LEU A 45 -25.25 18.32 2.60
C LEU A 45 -23.92 18.85 2.06
N ALA A 46 -23.71 20.17 2.07
CA ALA A 46 -22.43 20.77 1.67
C ALA A 46 -21.29 20.32 2.59
N TYR A 47 -21.51 20.31 3.89
CA TYR A 47 -20.52 19.82 4.85
C TYR A 47 -20.21 18.33 4.64
N LEU A 48 -21.22 17.51 4.39
CA LEU A 48 -21.03 16.09 4.13
C LEU A 48 -20.18 15.86 2.88
N LEU A 49 -20.50 16.56 1.79
CA LEU A 49 -19.72 16.42 0.53
C LEU A 49 -18.30 16.94 0.68
N PHE A 50 -18.11 18.03 1.40
CA PHE A 50 -16.77 18.57 1.68
C PHE A 50 -15.94 17.57 2.50
N PHE A 51 -16.54 16.98 3.54
CA PHE A 51 -15.87 15.97 4.35
C PHE A 51 -15.46 14.77 3.50
N LEU A 52 -16.35 14.27 2.63
CA LEU A 52 -16.03 13.14 1.74
C LEU A 52 -14.92 13.50 0.76
N ALA A 53 -14.93 14.74 0.22
CA ALA A 53 -13.88 15.20 -0.67
C ALA A 53 -12.50 15.19 0.02
N CYS A 54 -12.44 15.70 1.24
CA CYS A 54 -11.21 15.69 2.03
C CYS A 54 -10.74 14.27 2.36
N PHE A 55 -11.68 13.39 2.72
CA PHE A 55 -11.38 12.00 3.04
C PHE A 55 -10.79 11.27 1.84
N PHE A 56 -11.43 11.35 0.67
CA PHE A 56 -10.92 10.70 -0.54
C PHE A 56 -9.63 11.31 -1.03
N PHE A 57 -9.46 12.62 -0.88
CA PHE A 57 -8.21 13.30 -1.21
C PHE A 57 -7.05 12.77 -0.36
N TYR A 58 -7.27 12.66 0.94
CA TYR A 58 -6.28 12.10 1.86
C TYR A 58 -5.93 10.65 1.50
N GLN A 59 -6.94 9.81 1.26
CA GLN A 59 -6.75 8.42 0.89
C GLN A 59 -5.97 8.28 -0.42
N GLY A 60 -6.30 9.12 -1.42
CA GLY A 60 -5.61 9.10 -2.71
C GLY A 60 -4.15 9.47 -2.59
N ILE A 61 -3.83 10.51 -1.80
CA ILE A 61 -2.45 10.93 -1.57
C ILE A 61 -1.68 9.83 -0.82
N HIS A 62 -2.25 9.30 0.24
CA HIS A 62 -1.60 8.25 1.05
C HIS A 62 -1.28 7.02 0.20
N ARG A 63 -2.24 6.60 -0.62
CA ARG A 63 -2.06 5.45 -1.51
C ARG A 63 -1.00 5.71 -2.58
N ALA A 64 -0.97 6.92 -3.16
CA ALA A 64 0.02 7.31 -4.15
C ALA A 64 1.43 7.34 -3.54
N LEU A 65 1.58 7.89 -2.33
CA LEU A 65 2.85 7.91 -1.63
C LEU A 65 3.36 6.50 -1.34
N GLY A 66 2.46 5.57 -0.97
CA GLY A 66 2.82 4.18 -0.76
C GLY A 66 3.32 3.51 -2.03
N ARG A 67 2.62 3.70 -3.15
CA ARG A 67 3.01 3.10 -4.43
C ARG A 67 4.32 3.66 -5.00
N LEU A 68 4.59 4.95 -4.77
CA LEU A 68 5.82 5.60 -5.21
C LEU A 68 6.97 5.42 -4.22
N MET A 69 6.71 4.80 -3.08
CA MET A 69 7.72 4.55 -2.03
C MET A 69 8.42 5.84 -1.59
N LEU A 70 7.65 6.93 -1.45
CA LEU A 70 8.19 8.24 -1.07
C LEU A 70 8.35 8.41 0.44
N LEU A 71 7.67 7.58 1.24
CA LEU A 71 7.76 7.64 2.70
C LEU A 71 9.07 7.00 3.19
N PRO A 72 9.74 7.57 4.22
CA PRO A 72 10.97 6.98 4.76
C PRO A 72 10.80 5.57 5.30
N SER A 73 9.60 5.24 5.79
CA SER A 73 9.28 3.91 6.31
C SER A 73 8.78 2.94 5.22
N ALA A 74 8.76 3.36 3.94
CA ALA A 74 8.31 2.50 2.87
C ALA A 74 9.33 1.40 2.59
N PRO A 75 8.91 0.12 2.48
CA PRO A 75 9.84 -0.96 2.14
C PRO A 75 10.29 -0.81 0.68
N VAL A 76 11.59 -0.96 0.45
CA VAL A 76 12.19 -0.87 -0.89
C VAL A 76 12.76 -2.20 -1.36
N ALA A 77 12.94 -3.17 -0.47
CA ALA A 77 13.39 -4.51 -0.80
C ALA A 77 12.87 -5.51 0.23
N LEU A 78 12.70 -6.74 -0.23
CA LEU A 78 12.26 -7.87 0.58
C LEU A 78 13.28 -8.97 0.50
N ASP A 79 13.62 -9.56 1.65
CA ASP A 79 14.42 -10.75 1.74
C ASP A 79 13.62 -11.80 2.49
N VAL A 80 13.18 -12.86 1.80
CA VAL A 80 12.21 -13.81 2.31
C VAL A 80 12.81 -15.20 2.41
N ASN A 81 12.64 -15.84 3.56
CA ASN A 81 12.89 -17.27 3.72
C ASN A 81 11.68 -17.94 4.37
N LYS A 82 11.76 -19.25 4.63
CA LYS A 82 10.63 -20.01 5.18
C LYS A 82 10.30 -19.67 6.64
N GLN A 83 11.17 -18.95 7.33
CA GLN A 83 11.04 -18.68 8.77
C GLN A 83 10.78 -17.21 9.07
N ARG A 84 11.26 -16.31 8.22
CA ARG A 84 11.19 -14.88 8.48
C ARG A 84 11.15 -14.05 7.20
N VAL A 85 10.72 -12.81 7.34
CA VAL A 85 10.74 -11.82 6.26
C VAL A 85 11.54 -10.62 6.73
N LEU A 86 12.61 -10.29 5.99
CA LEU A 86 13.42 -9.11 6.26
C LEU A 86 13.04 -8.03 5.24
N LEU A 87 12.71 -6.86 5.74
CA LEU A 87 12.32 -5.71 4.93
C LEU A 87 13.39 -4.64 5.02
N GLU A 88 13.89 -4.18 3.88
CA GLU A 88 14.73 -3.00 3.82
C GLU A 88 13.85 -1.78 3.56
N LEU A 89 13.96 -0.76 4.42
CA LEU A 89 13.18 0.46 4.31
C LEU A 89 13.97 1.55 3.57
N LYS A 90 13.24 2.51 3.01
CA LYS A 90 13.85 3.62 2.25
C LYS A 90 14.86 4.42 3.07
N ASN A 91 14.68 4.51 4.39
CA ASN A 91 15.60 5.23 5.29
C ASN A 91 16.86 4.44 5.65
N GLY A 92 17.07 3.27 5.05
CA GLY A 92 18.22 2.41 5.32
C GLY A 92 18.05 1.48 6.51
N ARG A 93 16.93 1.53 7.20
CA ARG A 93 16.64 0.63 8.32
C ARG A 93 16.11 -0.70 7.81
N PHE A 94 16.31 -1.75 8.63
CA PHE A 94 15.80 -3.08 8.36
C PHE A 94 14.75 -3.45 9.40
N VAL A 95 13.66 -4.06 8.93
CA VAL A 95 12.61 -4.62 9.78
C VAL A 95 12.53 -6.11 9.52
N GLU A 96 12.64 -6.91 10.57
CA GLU A 96 12.60 -8.36 10.47
C GLU A 96 11.30 -8.85 11.13
N LEU A 97 10.44 -9.50 10.35
CA LEU A 97 9.23 -10.13 10.86
C LEU A 97 9.55 -11.56 11.24
N VAL A 98 9.60 -11.86 12.53
CA VAL A 98 10.07 -13.14 13.07
C VAL A 98 8.99 -13.95 13.75
N LYS A 99 7.89 -13.31 14.19
CA LYS A 99 6.84 -13.96 14.96
C LYS A 99 5.47 -13.61 14.41
N ASN A 100 4.59 -14.61 14.36
CA ASN A 100 3.21 -14.44 13.87
C ASN A 100 3.14 -13.82 12.47
N VAL A 101 4.08 -14.19 11.59
CA VAL A 101 4.10 -13.67 10.22
C VAL A 101 2.92 -14.26 9.46
N ARG A 102 2.12 -13.40 8.83
CA ARG A 102 0.98 -13.81 8.01
C ARG A 102 0.98 -13.11 6.67
N TYR A 103 0.56 -13.84 5.66
CA TYR A 103 0.45 -13.37 4.29
C TYR A 103 -1.03 -13.35 3.88
N PHE A 104 -1.46 -12.22 3.32
CA PHE A 104 -2.81 -12.05 2.79
C PHE A 104 -2.71 -11.56 1.34
N SER A 105 -3.35 -12.27 0.42
CA SER A 105 -3.43 -11.81 -0.97
C SER A 105 -4.77 -11.13 -1.21
N ASP A 106 -4.75 -10.12 -2.10
CA ASP A 106 -5.95 -9.51 -2.62
C ASP A 106 -6.75 -10.52 -3.46
N TYR A 107 -8.08 -10.40 -3.45
CA TYR A 107 -8.96 -11.26 -4.24
C TYR A 107 -8.62 -11.24 -5.73
N ALA A 108 -8.27 -10.07 -6.27
CA ALA A 108 -7.88 -9.92 -7.65
C ALA A 108 -6.42 -10.29 -7.94
N GLY A 109 -5.61 -10.60 -6.92
CA GLY A 109 -4.20 -10.91 -7.07
C GLY A 109 -3.33 -9.72 -7.46
N LYS A 110 -3.79 -8.49 -7.24
CA LYS A 110 -3.07 -7.27 -7.62
C LYS A 110 -2.19 -6.71 -6.49
N SER A 111 -2.42 -7.14 -5.27
CA SER A 111 -1.67 -6.71 -4.10
C SER A 111 -1.67 -7.80 -3.03
N PHE A 112 -0.76 -7.69 -2.09
CA PHE A 112 -0.74 -8.56 -0.93
C PHE A 112 -0.26 -7.78 0.29
N GLY A 113 -0.66 -8.27 1.47
CA GLY A 113 -0.24 -7.70 2.74
C GLY A 113 0.56 -8.69 3.55
N LEU A 114 1.54 -8.19 4.28
CA LEU A 114 2.31 -8.95 5.26
C LEU A 114 2.13 -8.34 6.63
N THR A 115 1.80 -9.17 7.60
CA THR A 115 1.74 -8.75 9.00
C THR A 115 2.64 -9.65 9.83
N GLY A 116 3.14 -9.14 10.93
CA GLY A 116 3.98 -9.90 11.83
C GLY A 116 4.53 -9.04 12.95
N MET A 117 5.22 -9.68 13.89
CA MET A 117 5.91 -8.99 14.95
C MET A 117 7.41 -8.93 14.64
N ASP A 118 8.00 -7.76 14.86
CA ASP A 118 9.44 -7.60 14.72
C ASP A 118 10.18 -8.14 15.96
N ALA A 119 11.51 -8.02 15.96
CA ALA A 119 12.33 -8.52 17.05
C ALA A 119 12.06 -7.78 18.38
N SER A 120 11.53 -6.55 18.32
CA SER A 120 11.15 -5.77 19.51
C SER A 120 9.77 -6.12 20.07
N GLY A 121 9.00 -6.98 19.37
CA GLY A 121 7.65 -7.35 19.74
C GLY A 121 6.58 -6.41 19.19
N ALA A 122 6.96 -5.40 18.42
CA ALA A 122 6.01 -4.49 17.80
C ALA A 122 5.35 -5.13 16.57
N ARG A 123 4.03 -4.98 16.49
CA ARG A 123 3.29 -5.48 15.32
C ARG A 123 3.49 -4.54 14.13
N ARG A 124 3.85 -5.13 12.99
CA ARG A 124 4.08 -4.39 11.75
C ARG A 124 3.17 -4.93 10.66
N GLN A 125 2.73 -4.03 9.77
CA GLN A 125 1.93 -4.38 8.61
C GLN A 125 2.44 -3.61 7.40
N TYR A 126 2.58 -4.32 6.28
CA TYR A 126 3.03 -3.75 5.03
C TYR A 126 2.16 -4.26 3.89
N VAL A 127 1.87 -3.39 2.93
CA VAL A 127 1.10 -3.73 1.73
C VAL A 127 1.97 -3.52 0.50
N PHE A 128 1.99 -4.51 -0.39
CA PHE A 128 2.77 -4.49 -1.62
C PHE A 128 1.85 -4.62 -2.81
N HIS A 129 2.15 -3.87 -3.87
CA HIS A 129 1.38 -3.87 -5.11
C HIS A 129 2.16 -4.56 -6.22
N ARG A 130 1.45 -5.24 -7.11
CA ARG A 130 2.06 -5.96 -8.23
C ARG A 130 2.92 -5.04 -9.11
N GLY A 131 2.50 -3.78 -9.31
CA GLY A 131 3.24 -2.80 -10.09
C GLY A 131 4.58 -2.36 -9.48
N GLN A 132 4.83 -2.70 -8.21
CA GLN A 132 6.11 -2.43 -7.56
C GLN A 132 7.20 -3.44 -7.96
N PHE A 133 6.83 -4.53 -8.61
CA PHE A 133 7.76 -5.54 -9.10
C PHE A 133 8.05 -5.30 -10.57
N THR A 134 9.33 -5.24 -10.93
CA THR A 134 9.77 -5.00 -12.30
C THR A 134 9.38 -6.14 -13.24
N GLU A 135 9.34 -7.36 -12.71
CA GLU A 135 8.95 -8.55 -13.46
C GLU A 135 7.75 -9.22 -12.80
N HIS A 136 6.75 -9.56 -13.61
CA HIS A 136 5.56 -10.28 -13.12
C HIS A 136 5.92 -11.65 -12.54
N ALA A 137 6.94 -12.32 -13.09
CA ALA A 137 7.40 -13.59 -12.59
C ALA A 137 7.91 -13.49 -11.14
N ASP A 138 8.59 -12.40 -10.78
CA ASP A 138 9.06 -12.17 -9.41
C ASP A 138 7.89 -12.05 -8.43
N TYR A 139 6.83 -11.35 -8.82
CA TYR A 139 5.63 -11.23 -8.01
C TYR A 139 4.99 -12.60 -7.74
N GLN A 140 4.84 -13.42 -8.78
CA GLN A 140 4.27 -14.76 -8.64
C GLN A 140 5.16 -15.68 -7.79
N LYS A 141 6.46 -15.61 -7.98
CA LYS A 141 7.44 -16.41 -7.24
C LYS A 141 7.41 -16.03 -5.75
N LEU A 142 7.39 -14.74 -5.45
CA LEU A 142 7.29 -14.25 -4.09
C LEU A 142 5.98 -14.70 -3.43
N GLY A 143 4.86 -14.62 -4.14
CA GLY A 143 3.57 -15.11 -3.66
C GLY A 143 3.62 -16.61 -3.30
N GLY A 144 4.29 -17.42 -4.12
CA GLY A 144 4.48 -18.85 -3.85
C GLY A 144 5.30 -19.10 -2.59
N VAL A 145 6.38 -18.34 -2.38
CA VAL A 145 7.22 -18.46 -1.17
C VAL A 145 6.44 -17.99 0.07
N LEU A 146 5.67 -16.92 -0.04
CA LEU A 146 4.93 -16.35 1.08
C LEU A 146 3.71 -17.18 1.50
N LYS A 147 3.25 -18.11 0.67
CA LYS A 147 2.13 -19.01 1.04
C LYS A 147 2.40 -19.82 2.30
N VAL A 148 3.65 -20.02 2.67
CA VAL A 148 4.03 -20.68 3.93
C VAL A 148 3.46 -19.91 5.14
N PHE A 149 3.25 -18.60 5.00
CA PHE A 149 2.73 -17.74 6.07
C PHE A 149 1.23 -17.49 5.97
N ALA A 150 0.57 -18.04 4.97
CA ALA A 150 -0.87 -17.84 4.77
C ALA A 150 -1.73 -18.53 5.84
#